data_4687336a2ee2e5d596416d4f3a4e012b
#
_entry.id   4687336a2ee2e5d596416d4f3a4e012b
#
_cell.length_a   1.000
_cell.length_b   1.000
_cell.length_c   1.000
_cell.angle_alpha   90.00
_cell.angle_beta   90.00
_cell.angle_gamma   90.00
#
_symmetry.space_group_name_H-M   'P 1'
#
loop_
_entity.id
_entity.type
_entity.pdbx_description
1 polymer ?
#
loop_
_entity_poly.entity_id
_entity_poly.type
_entity_poly.pdbx_seq_one_letter_code
_entity_poly.pdbx_strand_id
1 'polypeptide(L)'
;MNTVHRTLRRWAGKDFVWLAAALLTGTGLYFSGALAAETAFKIPPPAVDIAELTAGTTPATTAPGSQQTAVFAGGCFWGVQGVFQHTRGVIQAVSGYAGGKQETARYDQVTTDTTGHAESVQVTFDPAQVSYGQLLEVYFSVIHDPTQLNRQGPDVGTHYRSALFYTDAAQRQVAEKYIAQLDAAKVYRKKIVTQVTPLEGFFPAEAYHQDYATLHPESGYIIAFDLPKIANLKTMYPDRYRAEPQLVGRQSARLVKP
;
A
#
# COMPACT_ATOMS: atom_id res chain seq x y z
N MET A 1 11.29 33.03 -85.12
CA MET A 1 11.29 31.72 -85.78
C MET A 1 11.53 30.67 -84.72
N ASN A 2 10.68 29.66 -84.65
CA ASN A 2 10.70 28.40 -83.89
C ASN A 2 10.39 28.49 -82.42
N THR A 3 9.15 28.30 -82.17
CA THR A 3 8.45 27.87 -80.94
C THR A 3 8.80 26.45 -80.60
N VAL A 4 9.13 26.16 -79.32
CA VAL A 4 9.14 24.77 -78.75
C VAL A 4 8.31 24.80 -77.50
N HIS A 5 7.12 24.20 -77.56
CA HIS A 5 6.30 23.81 -76.41
C HIS A 5 6.96 22.77 -75.58
N ARG A 6 7.05 22.94 -74.25
CA ARG A 6 7.35 21.93 -73.26
C ARG A 6 6.15 21.72 -72.36
N THR A 7 5.48 20.63 -72.56
CA THR A 7 4.43 20.09 -71.70
C THR A 7 5.04 19.59 -70.36
N LEU A 8 4.62 20.21 -69.27
CA LEU A 8 4.89 19.71 -67.90
C LEU A 8 3.83 18.67 -67.55
N ARG A 9 4.26 17.44 -67.41
CA ARG A 9 3.46 16.35 -66.81
C ARG A 9 3.41 16.51 -65.31
N ARG A 10 2.17 16.65 -64.78
CA ARG A 10 1.82 16.56 -63.35
C ARG A 10 2.03 15.08 -62.93
N TRP A 11 2.93 14.83 -61.98
CA TRP A 11 2.95 13.63 -61.17
C TRP A 11 2.28 13.93 -59.86
N ALA A 12 1.08 13.37 -59.62
CA ALA A 12 0.43 13.33 -58.34
C ALA A 12 0.99 12.15 -57.57
N GLY A 13 1.87 12.42 -56.63
CA GLY A 13 2.34 11.41 -55.65
C GLY A 13 1.29 11.22 -54.56
N LYS A 14 0.68 10.05 -54.51
CA LYS A 14 -0.29 9.62 -53.49
C LYS A 14 0.35 8.80 -52.36
N ASP A 15 1.64 8.89 -52.14
CA ASP A 15 2.33 7.94 -51.23
C ASP A 15 2.97 8.56 -50.00
N PHE A 16 2.48 9.74 -49.55
CA PHE A 16 3.09 10.41 -48.38
C PHE A 16 2.17 10.53 -47.14
N VAL A 17 1.03 9.83 -47.08
CA VAL A 17 0.06 9.94 -45.96
C VAL A 17 0.10 8.80 -44.96
N TRP A 18 0.82 7.70 -45.25
CA TRP A 18 0.77 6.50 -44.36
C TRP A 18 1.93 6.32 -43.40
N LEU A 19 2.97 7.14 -43.44
CA LEU A 19 4.12 7.02 -42.51
C LEU A 19 4.05 7.90 -41.27
N ALA A 20 3.12 8.87 -41.21
CA ALA A 20 2.96 9.71 -40.02
C ALA A 20 1.97 9.16 -38.97
N ALA A 21 1.12 8.19 -39.34
CA ALA A 21 0.11 7.63 -38.42
C ALA A 21 0.64 6.45 -37.57
N ALA A 22 1.74 5.82 -37.96
CA ALA A 22 2.29 4.66 -37.25
C ALA A 22 3.25 5.04 -36.10
N LEU A 23 3.73 6.27 -36.05
CA LEU A 23 4.66 6.75 -35.00
C LEU A 23 3.97 7.36 -33.77
N LEU A 24 2.66 7.69 -33.86
CA LEU A 24 1.91 8.24 -32.73
C LEU A 24 1.17 7.20 -31.89
N THR A 25 1.06 5.95 -32.36
CA THR A 25 0.40 4.88 -31.59
C THR A 25 1.37 4.05 -30.74
N GLY A 26 2.67 4.12 -31.03
CA GLY A 26 3.69 3.36 -30.30
C GLY A 26 4.20 4.00 -29.01
N THR A 27 4.11 5.31 -28.89
CA THR A 27 4.60 6.04 -27.70
C THR A 27 3.54 6.25 -26.62
N GLY A 28 2.25 6.11 -26.96
CA GLY A 28 1.14 6.25 -26.01
C GLY A 28 0.95 5.07 -25.06
N LEU A 29 1.46 3.89 -25.42
CA LEU A 29 1.30 2.67 -24.62
C LEU A 29 2.41 2.45 -23.57
N TYR A 30 3.53 3.13 -23.68
CA TYR A 30 4.64 2.99 -22.69
C TYR A 30 4.51 3.94 -21.49
N PHE A 31 3.69 4.99 -21.57
CA PHE A 31 3.51 5.95 -20.47
C PHE A 31 2.33 5.64 -19.54
N SER A 32 1.36 4.82 -19.96
CA SER A 32 0.21 4.50 -19.11
C SER A 32 0.47 3.43 -18.05
N GLY A 33 1.56 2.68 -18.15
CA GLY A 33 1.89 1.65 -17.16
C GLY A 33 2.73 2.13 -15.97
N ALA A 34 3.30 3.34 -16.04
CA ALA A 34 4.24 3.83 -15.03
C ALA A 34 3.61 4.78 -13.98
N LEU A 35 2.34 5.18 -14.17
CA LEU A 35 1.66 6.16 -13.33
C LEU A 35 0.35 5.64 -12.71
N ALA A 36 0.06 4.35 -12.80
CA ALA A 36 -1.13 3.77 -12.19
C ALA A 36 -0.78 3.07 -10.87
N ALA A 37 -1.73 3.11 -9.92
CA ALA A 37 -1.64 2.31 -8.71
C ALA A 37 -1.45 0.83 -9.06
N GLU A 38 -0.79 0.11 -8.20
CA GLU A 38 -0.55 -1.33 -8.38
C GLU A 38 -1.86 -2.10 -8.48
N THR A 39 -1.85 -3.14 -9.31
CA THR A 39 -3.05 -3.94 -9.54
C THR A 39 -3.32 -4.80 -8.30
N ALA A 40 -4.38 -4.47 -7.58
CA ALA A 40 -4.87 -5.30 -6.50
C ALA A 40 -5.66 -6.51 -7.02
N PHE A 41 -5.61 -7.63 -6.30
CA PHE A 41 -6.38 -8.84 -6.62
C PHE A 41 -6.69 -9.63 -5.35
N LYS A 42 -7.78 -10.40 -5.39
CA LYS A 42 -8.12 -11.30 -4.27
C LYS A 42 -7.08 -12.39 -4.12
N ILE A 43 -6.65 -12.61 -2.89
CA ILE A 43 -5.74 -13.68 -2.50
C ILE A 43 -6.44 -14.63 -1.53
N PRO A 44 -5.99 -15.89 -1.36
CA PRO A 44 -6.56 -16.79 -0.38
C PRO A 44 -6.35 -16.23 1.04
N PRO A 45 -7.33 -16.38 1.95
CA PRO A 45 -7.13 -15.99 3.34
C PRO A 45 -6.04 -16.84 3.99
N PRO A 46 -5.41 -16.36 5.08
CA PRO A 46 -4.44 -17.15 5.83
C PRO A 46 -5.09 -18.44 6.35
N ALA A 47 -4.39 -19.55 6.20
CA ALA A 47 -4.83 -20.86 6.69
C ALA A 47 -4.75 -20.99 8.23
N VAL A 48 -3.99 -20.09 8.86
CA VAL A 48 -3.80 -20.04 10.31
C VAL A 48 -3.81 -18.59 10.75
N ASP A 49 -4.58 -18.26 11.77
CA ASP A 49 -4.61 -16.94 12.42
C ASP A 49 -4.24 -17.07 13.91
N ILE A 50 -4.18 -15.96 14.64
CA ILE A 50 -3.82 -15.94 16.07
C ILE A 50 -4.76 -16.83 16.90
N ALA A 51 -6.05 -16.82 16.60
CA ALA A 51 -7.04 -17.62 17.31
C ALA A 51 -6.75 -19.12 17.24
N GLU A 52 -6.34 -19.64 16.07
CA GLU A 52 -5.99 -21.05 15.91
C GLU A 52 -4.68 -21.41 16.62
N LEU A 53 -3.71 -20.47 16.66
CA LEU A 53 -2.44 -20.69 17.37
C LEU A 53 -2.61 -20.73 18.88
N THR A 54 -3.60 -20.04 19.40
CA THR A 54 -3.88 -19.95 20.85
C THR A 54 -4.96 -20.95 21.31
N ALA A 55 -5.61 -21.65 20.39
CA ALA A 55 -6.60 -22.69 20.69
C ALA A 55 -5.92 -23.87 21.40
N GLY A 56 -6.02 -23.94 22.72
CA GLY A 56 -5.38 -25.00 23.55
C GLY A 56 -4.40 -24.47 24.61
N THR A 57 -3.92 -23.26 24.50
CA THR A 57 -3.43 -22.50 25.66
C THR A 57 -4.61 -21.74 26.25
N THR A 58 -4.66 -21.61 27.60
CA THR A 58 -5.74 -20.85 28.25
C THR A 58 -6.00 -19.60 27.42
N PRO A 59 -7.22 -19.39 26.87
CA PRO A 59 -7.44 -18.24 26.02
C PRO A 59 -7.06 -17.03 26.85
N ALA A 60 -6.11 -16.22 26.39
CA ALA A 60 -6.17 -14.81 26.74
C ALA A 60 -7.54 -14.39 26.23
N THR A 61 -8.52 -14.46 27.13
CA THR A 61 -9.91 -14.10 26.85
C THR A 61 -9.83 -12.78 26.17
N THR A 62 -10.14 -12.71 24.87
CA THR A 62 -10.37 -11.43 24.21
C THR A 62 -11.61 -10.89 24.90
N ALA A 63 -11.41 -10.24 26.03
CA ALA A 63 -12.48 -9.57 26.76
C ALA A 63 -13.15 -8.63 25.76
N PRO A 64 -14.48 -8.51 25.75
CA PRO A 64 -15.16 -7.56 24.91
C PRO A 64 -14.49 -6.18 25.08
N GLY A 65 -13.97 -5.60 23.97
CA GLY A 65 -13.22 -4.36 23.96
C GLY A 65 -11.69 -4.51 24.12
N SER A 66 -11.11 -5.73 24.10
CA SER A 66 -9.67 -5.89 24.02
C SER A 66 -9.18 -5.35 22.67
N GLN A 67 -8.14 -4.53 22.71
CA GLN A 67 -7.51 -3.96 21.51
C GLN A 67 -6.19 -4.64 21.28
N GLN A 68 -5.86 -4.87 20.01
CA GLN A 68 -4.55 -5.35 19.60
C GLN A 68 -3.89 -4.32 18.69
N THR A 69 -2.57 -4.39 18.57
CA THR A 69 -1.77 -3.50 17.73
C THR A 69 -0.91 -4.32 16.79
N ALA A 70 -0.81 -3.87 15.53
CA ALA A 70 0.07 -4.40 14.51
C ALA A 70 0.73 -3.26 13.73
N VAL A 71 1.94 -3.47 13.19
CA VAL A 71 2.69 -2.44 12.44
C VAL A 71 3.05 -2.95 11.06
N PHE A 72 2.66 -2.19 10.04
CA PHE A 72 2.77 -2.52 8.62
C PHE A 72 3.55 -1.46 7.88
N ALA A 73 4.52 -1.87 7.04
CA ALA A 73 5.24 -1.01 6.10
C ALA A 73 5.04 -1.53 4.68
N GLY A 74 4.48 -0.72 3.78
CA GLY A 74 4.09 -1.15 2.43
C GLY A 74 4.15 -0.01 1.40
N GLY A 75 5.26 0.74 1.35
CA GLY A 75 5.43 1.94 0.55
C GLY A 75 5.00 3.20 1.29
N CYS A 76 4.64 4.25 0.56
CA CYS A 76 4.19 5.50 1.15
C CYS A 76 3.06 5.28 2.16
N PHE A 77 3.28 5.71 3.39
CA PHE A 77 2.36 5.46 4.51
C PHE A 77 1.01 6.18 4.37
N TRP A 78 0.86 7.19 3.50
CA TRP A 78 -0.42 7.86 3.28
C TRP A 78 -1.49 6.90 2.75
N GLY A 79 -1.12 6.09 1.74
CA GLY A 79 -2.01 5.08 1.19
C GLY A 79 -2.26 3.92 2.13
N VAL A 80 -1.21 3.46 2.83
CA VAL A 80 -1.32 2.39 3.83
C VAL A 80 -2.27 2.81 4.97
N GLN A 81 -2.09 4.03 5.50
CA GLN A 81 -2.97 4.61 6.52
C GLN A 81 -4.41 4.71 6.01
N GLY A 82 -4.61 5.27 4.81
CA GLY A 82 -5.93 5.45 4.22
C GLY A 82 -6.70 4.13 4.09
N VAL A 83 -6.04 3.05 3.62
CA VAL A 83 -6.67 1.73 3.52
C VAL A 83 -7.09 1.21 4.90
N PHE A 84 -6.21 1.27 5.90
CA PHE A 84 -6.56 0.79 7.23
C PHE A 84 -7.61 1.67 7.92
N GLN A 85 -7.61 2.97 7.71
CA GLN A 85 -8.66 3.86 8.20
C GLN A 85 -10.05 3.52 7.65
N HIS A 86 -10.11 2.99 6.43
CA HIS A 86 -11.33 2.50 5.80
C HIS A 86 -11.62 1.02 6.08
N THR A 87 -10.81 0.33 6.90
CA THR A 87 -11.05 -1.09 7.26
C THR A 87 -11.90 -1.20 8.52
N ARG A 88 -13.03 -1.94 8.45
CA ARG A 88 -13.89 -2.22 9.62
C ARG A 88 -13.10 -3.01 10.66
N GLY A 89 -13.37 -2.74 11.93
CA GLY A 89 -12.64 -3.35 13.06
C GLY A 89 -11.35 -2.60 13.41
N VAL A 90 -10.80 -1.78 12.48
CA VAL A 90 -9.70 -0.87 12.82
C VAL A 90 -10.24 0.31 13.64
N ILE A 91 -9.64 0.52 14.80
CA ILE A 91 -9.96 1.58 15.75
C ILE A 91 -9.14 2.82 15.43
N GLN A 92 -7.85 2.64 15.13
CA GLN A 92 -6.92 3.71 14.79
C GLN A 92 -5.84 3.20 13.84
N ALA A 93 -5.42 4.04 12.90
CA ALA A 93 -4.24 3.82 12.07
C ALA A 93 -3.41 5.11 12.09
N VAL A 94 -2.15 5.02 12.54
CA VAL A 94 -1.23 6.15 12.70
C VAL A 94 -0.03 5.96 11.80
N SER A 95 0.26 6.92 10.93
CA SER A 95 1.50 6.96 10.14
C SER A 95 2.70 7.25 11.03
N GLY A 96 3.82 6.57 10.77
CA GLY A 96 5.05 6.70 11.56
C GLY A 96 6.22 5.96 10.98
N TYR A 97 7.21 5.73 11.79
CA TYR A 97 8.49 5.12 11.43
C TYR A 97 8.80 3.95 12.35
N ALA A 98 9.28 2.84 11.79
CA ALA A 98 9.71 1.66 12.53
C ALA A 98 10.97 1.04 11.92
N GLY A 99 11.76 0.31 12.71
CA GLY A 99 12.96 -0.38 12.28
C GLY A 99 14.27 0.40 12.43
N GLY A 100 14.20 1.66 12.85
CA GLY A 100 15.34 2.51 13.19
C GLY A 100 15.30 2.98 14.65
N LYS A 101 16.19 3.89 15.01
CA LYS A 101 16.32 4.45 16.36
C LYS A 101 15.47 5.71 16.53
N GLN A 102 15.02 5.97 17.75
CA GLN A 102 14.18 7.13 18.09
C GLN A 102 14.78 8.48 17.65
N GLU A 103 16.09 8.62 17.79
CA GLU A 103 16.81 9.87 17.49
C GLU A 103 16.74 10.25 16.01
N THR A 104 16.51 9.27 15.12
CA THR A 104 16.44 9.45 13.67
C THR A 104 15.02 9.32 13.10
N ALA A 105 14.02 9.22 13.97
CA ALA A 105 12.61 9.04 13.58
C ALA A 105 11.96 10.38 13.19
N ARG A 106 12.47 11.02 12.13
CA ARG A 106 11.93 12.25 11.54
C ARG A 106 12.02 12.16 10.03
N TYR A 107 11.06 12.75 9.34
CA TYR A 107 10.92 12.65 7.89
C TYR A 107 12.19 13.03 7.12
N ASP A 108 12.82 14.17 7.47
CA ASP A 108 14.04 14.65 6.85
C ASP A 108 15.22 13.69 6.98
N GLN A 109 15.24 12.86 8.01
CA GLN A 109 16.27 11.84 8.21
C GLN A 109 15.89 10.50 7.58
N VAL A 110 14.64 10.07 7.73
CA VAL A 110 14.17 8.79 7.20
C VAL A 110 14.32 8.74 5.68
N THR A 111 14.01 9.84 4.98
CA THR A 111 14.15 9.96 3.52
C THR A 111 15.58 9.91 3.00
N THR A 112 16.61 9.94 3.87
CA THR A 112 18.00 9.73 3.47
C THR A 112 18.36 8.27 3.22
N ASP A 113 17.48 7.31 3.54
CA ASP A 113 17.73 5.85 3.47
C ASP A 113 18.82 5.32 4.41
N THR A 114 19.35 6.12 5.34
CA THR A 114 20.47 5.74 6.21
C THR A 114 20.06 5.38 7.63
N THR A 115 18.81 5.62 8.01
CA THR A 115 18.32 5.47 9.40
C THR A 115 17.86 4.06 9.78
N GLY A 116 17.64 3.21 8.79
CA GLY A 116 17.02 1.88 8.98
C GLY A 116 15.51 1.92 9.16
N HIS A 117 14.89 3.09 9.27
CA HIS A 117 13.44 3.22 9.34
C HIS A 117 12.75 2.80 8.05
N ALA A 118 11.53 2.26 8.19
CA ALA A 118 10.54 2.19 7.12
C ALA A 118 9.38 3.13 7.45
N GLU A 119 8.80 3.76 6.42
CA GLU A 119 7.47 4.35 6.52
C GLU A 119 6.48 3.26 6.89
N SER A 120 5.81 3.42 8.01
CA SER A 120 5.02 2.38 8.65
C SER A 120 3.70 2.94 9.15
N VAL A 121 2.71 2.06 9.31
CA VAL A 121 1.43 2.40 9.94
C VAL A 121 1.20 1.48 11.12
N GLN A 122 1.02 2.06 12.31
CA GLN A 122 0.56 1.35 13.47
C GLN A 122 -0.96 1.28 13.44
N VAL A 123 -1.50 0.06 13.45
CA VAL A 123 -2.93 -0.24 13.40
C VAL A 123 -3.36 -0.78 14.74
N THR A 124 -4.24 -0.07 15.42
CA THR A 124 -4.98 -0.56 16.60
C THR A 124 -6.32 -1.09 16.13
N PHE A 125 -6.68 -2.31 16.48
CA PHE A 125 -7.88 -2.99 16.00
C PHE A 125 -8.58 -3.79 17.09
N ASP A 126 -9.87 -4.03 16.88
CA ASP A 126 -10.70 -4.92 17.69
C ASP A 126 -10.64 -6.34 17.08
N PRO A 127 -9.98 -7.31 17.73
CA PRO A 127 -9.84 -8.67 17.20
C PRO A 127 -11.16 -9.44 17.11
N ALA A 128 -12.24 -8.96 17.76
CA ALA A 128 -13.59 -9.52 17.59
C ALA A 128 -14.25 -9.09 16.28
N GLN A 129 -13.78 -8.01 15.63
CA GLN A 129 -14.33 -7.48 14.38
C GLN A 129 -13.44 -7.75 13.17
N VAL A 130 -12.12 -7.70 13.36
CA VAL A 130 -11.13 -8.00 12.32
C VAL A 130 -9.92 -8.68 12.95
N SER A 131 -9.52 -9.82 12.41
CA SER A 131 -8.36 -10.55 12.91
C SER A 131 -7.04 -10.02 12.32
N TYR A 132 -5.91 -10.37 12.94
CA TYR A 132 -4.59 -10.04 12.38
C TYR A 132 -4.38 -10.65 11.00
N GLY A 133 -4.82 -11.91 10.80
CA GLY A 133 -4.75 -12.56 9.49
C GLY A 133 -5.58 -11.84 8.43
N GLN A 134 -6.74 -11.32 8.79
CA GLN A 134 -7.56 -10.52 7.88
C GLN A 134 -6.92 -9.17 7.54
N LEU A 135 -6.20 -8.54 8.46
CA LEU A 135 -5.40 -7.34 8.17
C LEU A 135 -4.23 -7.67 7.24
N LEU A 136 -3.56 -8.83 7.42
CA LEU A 136 -2.54 -9.31 6.50
C LEU A 136 -3.08 -9.58 5.09
N GLU A 137 -4.31 -10.13 4.98
CA GLU A 137 -4.95 -10.33 3.68
C GLU A 137 -5.18 -8.99 2.95
N VAL A 138 -5.66 -7.96 3.64
CA VAL A 138 -5.78 -6.60 3.09
C VAL A 138 -4.41 -6.04 2.72
N TYR A 139 -3.41 -6.20 3.58
CA TYR A 139 -2.05 -5.71 3.36
C TYR A 139 -1.43 -6.28 2.09
N PHE A 140 -1.48 -7.60 1.90
CA PHE A 140 -0.88 -8.25 0.75
C PHE A 140 -1.70 -8.07 -0.55
N SER A 141 -3.04 -7.95 -0.48
CA SER A 141 -3.87 -7.89 -1.69
C SER A 141 -4.14 -6.48 -2.21
N VAL A 142 -4.17 -5.47 -1.31
CA VAL A 142 -4.70 -4.14 -1.63
C VAL A 142 -3.64 -3.04 -1.50
N ILE A 143 -2.78 -3.13 -0.48
CA ILE A 143 -1.92 -2.02 -0.09
C ILE A 143 -0.73 -1.87 -1.02
N HIS A 144 -0.07 -2.99 -1.42
CA HIS A 144 1.20 -2.92 -2.12
C HIS A 144 1.52 -4.21 -2.90
N ASP A 145 2.54 -4.17 -3.75
CA ASP A 145 3.17 -5.34 -4.36
C ASP A 145 4.30 -5.85 -3.45
N PRO A 146 4.13 -6.97 -2.74
CA PRO A 146 5.11 -7.47 -1.79
C PRO A 146 6.36 -8.07 -2.45
N THR A 147 6.47 -8.03 -3.78
CA THR A 147 7.63 -8.51 -4.54
C THR A 147 8.63 -7.41 -4.91
N GLN A 148 8.32 -6.15 -4.57
CA GLN A 148 9.19 -5.01 -4.84
C GLN A 148 10.17 -4.78 -3.68
N LEU A 149 11.46 -4.93 -4.00
CA LEU A 149 12.52 -4.77 -3.00
C LEU A 149 12.93 -3.29 -2.87
N ASN A 150 12.88 -2.75 -1.65
CA ASN A 150 13.29 -1.38 -1.31
C ASN A 150 12.65 -0.31 -2.21
N ARG A 151 11.41 -0.53 -2.58
CA ARG A 151 10.59 0.41 -3.36
C ARG A 151 9.14 -0.01 -3.33
N GLN A 152 8.24 0.90 -3.73
CA GLN A 152 6.84 0.59 -3.97
C GLN A 152 6.27 1.54 -5.03
N GLY A 153 5.87 0.98 -6.19
CA GLY A 153 5.38 1.78 -7.30
C GLY A 153 6.41 2.84 -7.73
N PRO A 154 6.06 4.15 -7.70
CA PRO A 154 6.98 5.23 -8.08
C PRO A 154 8.07 5.48 -7.02
N ASP A 155 7.82 5.11 -5.76
CA ASP A 155 8.67 5.46 -4.64
C ASP A 155 9.86 4.51 -4.53
N VAL A 156 11.06 5.04 -4.46
CA VAL A 156 12.31 4.29 -4.42
C VAL A 156 13.09 4.66 -3.17
N GLY A 157 13.50 3.65 -2.41
CA GLY A 157 14.26 3.81 -1.19
C GLY A 157 13.95 2.70 -0.17
N THR A 158 14.88 2.46 0.75
CA THR A 158 14.73 1.42 1.79
C THR A 158 13.61 1.75 2.77
N HIS A 159 13.27 3.03 2.92
CA HIS A 159 12.16 3.48 3.75
C HIS A 159 10.78 3.15 3.15
N TYR A 160 10.69 2.79 1.86
CA TYR A 160 9.46 2.29 1.22
C TYR A 160 9.41 0.76 1.11
N ARG A 161 10.30 0.04 1.81
CA ARG A 161 10.32 -1.43 1.78
C ARG A 161 9.06 -2.04 2.37
N SER A 162 8.75 -3.25 1.91
CA SER A 162 7.72 -4.09 2.49
C SER A 162 8.22 -4.74 3.79
N ALA A 163 7.55 -4.49 4.91
CA ALA A 163 7.89 -5.09 6.20
C ALA A 163 6.68 -5.22 7.14
N LEU A 164 6.71 -6.26 7.97
CA LEU A 164 5.81 -6.51 9.08
C LEU A 164 6.64 -6.48 10.37
N PHE A 165 6.30 -5.57 11.28
CA PHE A 165 6.96 -5.46 12.57
C PHE A 165 6.07 -6.10 13.63
N TYR A 166 6.41 -7.31 14.05
CA TYR A 166 5.59 -8.09 15.00
C TYR A 166 5.80 -7.64 16.44
N THR A 167 4.72 -7.65 17.21
CA THR A 167 4.72 -7.30 18.64
C THR A 167 4.88 -8.53 19.53
N ASP A 168 4.58 -9.73 19.01
CA ASP A 168 4.63 -10.99 19.73
C ASP A 168 4.89 -12.19 18.79
N ALA A 169 5.12 -13.35 19.41
CA ALA A 169 5.43 -14.58 18.69
C ALA A 169 4.25 -15.09 17.82
N ALA A 170 3.01 -14.83 18.21
CA ALA A 170 1.84 -15.25 17.44
C ALA A 170 1.72 -14.45 16.13
N GLN A 171 1.88 -13.12 16.19
CA GLN A 171 1.94 -12.28 15.00
C GLN A 171 3.05 -12.72 14.05
N ARG A 172 4.26 -12.96 14.58
CA ARG A 172 5.38 -13.48 13.79
C ARG A 172 5.00 -14.77 13.08
N GLN A 173 4.46 -15.74 13.80
CA GLN A 173 4.15 -17.06 13.26
C GLN A 173 3.05 -17.01 12.19
N VAL A 174 2.00 -16.21 12.39
CA VAL A 174 0.94 -15.99 11.41
C VAL A 174 1.51 -15.33 10.13
N ALA A 175 2.31 -14.28 10.27
CA ALA A 175 2.92 -13.59 9.14
C ALA A 175 3.83 -14.52 8.32
N GLU A 176 4.75 -15.24 8.97
CA GLU A 176 5.67 -16.17 8.31
C GLU A 176 4.92 -17.30 7.58
N LYS A 177 3.91 -17.90 8.23
CA LYS A 177 3.08 -18.95 7.63
C LYS A 177 2.27 -18.43 6.45
N TYR A 178 1.71 -17.22 6.55
CA TYR A 178 0.92 -16.66 5.46
C TYR A 178 1.79 -16.31 4.25
N ILE A 179 2.96 -15.73 4.44
CA ILE A 179 3.94 -15.50 3.35
C ILE A 179 4.30 -16.83 2.68
N ALA A 180 4.62 -17.86 3.45
CA ALA A 180 4.92 -19.18 2.91
C ALA A 180 3.75 -19.79 2.13
N GLN A 181 2.52 -19.63 2.60
CA GLN A 181 1.29 -20.06 1.91
C GLN A 181 1.14 -19.34 0.57
N LEU A 182 1.30 -18.02 0.51
CA LEU A 182 1.15 -17.21 -0.70
C LEU A 182 2.25 -17.55 -1.73
N ASP A 183 3.50 -17.74 -1.27
CA ASP A 183 4.61 -18.16 -2.12
C ASP A 183 4.40 -19.59 -2.67
N ALA A 184 3.95 -20.53 -1.85
CA ALA A 184 3.67 -21.90 -2.28
C ALA A 184 2.51 -21.96 -3.30
N ALA A 185 1.49 -21.14 -3.11
CA ALA A 185 0.36 -20.99 -4.04
C ALA A 185 0.73 -20.20 -5.30
N LYS A 186 1.94 -19.63 -5.39
CA LYS A 186 2.41 -18.80 -6.50
C LYS A 186 1.45 -17.64 -6.81
N VAL A 187 0.92 -17.01 -5.76
CA VAL A 187 -0.03 -15.91 -5.86
C VAL A 187 0.59 -14.74 -6.62
N TYR A 188 1.87 -14.48 -6.40
CA TYR A 188 2.65 -13.48 -7.12
C TYR A 188 3.60 -14.13 -8.13
N ARG A 189 3.96 -13.38 -9.17
CA ARG A 189 4.91 -13.85 -10.20
C ARG A 189 6.34 -13.98 -9.69
N LYS A 190 6.69 -13.27 -8.62
CA LYS A 190 8.00 -13.27 -7.97
C LYS A 190 7.81 -13.63 -6.50
N LYS A 191 8.90 -14.02 -5.86
CA LYS A 191 8.91 -14.30 -4.43
C LYS A 191 8.58 -13.04 -3.62
N ILE A 192 7.82 -13.21 -2.53
CA ILE A 192 7.56 -12.16 -1.57
C ILE A 192 8.87 -11.78 -0.87
N VAL A 193 9.16 -10.47 -0.80
CA VAL A 193 10.36 -9.91 -0.15
C VAL A 193 10.04 -9.18 1.15
N THR A 194 8.81 -9.29 1.64
CA THR A 194 8.38 -8.69 2.90
C THR A 194 9.24 -9.19 4.05
N GLN A 195 9.84 -8.26 4.79
CA GLN A 195 10.61 -8.56 5.99
C GLN A 195 9.65 -8.80 7.17
N VAL A 196 9.93 -9.81 8.01
CA VAL A 196 9.19 -10.06 9.27
C VAL A 196 10.19 -9.91 10.41
N THR A 197 10.10 -8.78 11.12
CA THR A 197 11.09 -8.39 12.14
C THR A 197 10.41 -7.98 13.44
N PRO A 198 11.08 -8.10 14.59
CA PRO A 198 10.50 -7.63 15.86
C PRO A 198 10.28 -6.11 15.83
N LEU A 199 9.23 -5.65 16.48
CA LEU A 199 8.99 -4.22 16.71
C LEU A 199 9.83 -3.76 17.91
N GLU A 200 10.93 -3.06 17.65
CA GLU A 200 11.74 -2.45 18.71
C GLU A 200 11.21 -1.08 19.15
N GLY A 201 10.47 -0.40 18.26
CA GLY A 201 9.82 0.87 18.52
C GLY A 201 9.01 1.35 17.33
N PHE A 202 7.94 2.07 17.60
CA PHE A 202 7.16 2.82 16.62
C PHE A 202 7.14 4.28 17.00
N PHE A 203 7.47 5.15 16.08
CA PHE A 203 7.55 6.58 16.28
C PHE A 203 6.56 7.27 15.35
N PRO A 204 5.49 7.90 15.90
CA PRO A 204 4.52 8.61 15.07
C PRO A 204 5.19 9.66 14.18
N ALA A 205 4.79 9.71 12.92
CA ALA A 205 5.21 10.76 12.01
C ALA A 205 4.56 12.09 12.36
N GLU A 206 5.13 13.15 11.82
CA GLU A 206 4.70 14.52 12.04
C GLU A 206 3.21 14.71 11.73
N ALA A 207 2.56 15.64 12.38
CA ALA A 207 1.10 15.83 12.30
C ALA A 207 0.60 16.08 10.87
N TYR A 208 1.40 16.73 10.02
CA TYR A 208 1.02 16.99 8.63
C TYR A 208 1.01 15.74 7.73
N HIS A 209 1.57 14.62 8.18
CA HIS A 209 1.48 13.34 7.50
C HIS A 209 0.23 12.53 7.89
N GLN A 210 -0.40 12.87 9.01
CA GLN A 210 -1.57 12.13 9.45
C GLN A 210 -2.80 12.46 8.61
N ASP A 211 -3.60 11.44 8.32
CA ASP A 211 -4.87 11.56 7.58
C ASP A 211 -4.71 12.15 6.15
N TYR A 212 -3.50 12.15 5.61
CA TYR A 212 -3.12 12.91 4.42
C TYR A 212 -3.98 12.55 3.20
N ALA A 213 -4.21 11.26 2.94
CA ALA A 213 -5.02 10.83 1.79
C ALA A 213 -6.47 11.34 1.86
N THR A 214 -7.03 11.51 3.08
CA THR A 214 -8.38 12.03 3.29
C THR A 214 -8.43 13.56 3.26
N LEU A 215 -7.38 14.24 3.77
CA LEU A 215 -7.34 15.70 3.85
C LEU A 215 -6.89 16.36 2.55
N HIS A 216 -6.20 15.62 1.67
CA HIS A 216 -5.67 16.12 0.40
C HIS A 216 -6.07 15.23 -0.80
N PRO A 217 -7.40 14.96 -0.98
CA PRO A 217 -7.87 14.06 -2.05
C PRO A 217 -7.60 14.61 -3.45
N GLU A 218 -7.30 15.90 -3.59
CA GLU A 218 -6.95 16.60 -4.82
C GLU A 218 -5.48 16.47 -5.21
N SER A 219 -4.63 15.97 -4.32
CA SER A 219 -3.21 15.75 -4.62
C SER A 219 -3.05 14.77 -5.77
N GLY A 220 -2.25 15.13 -6.79
CA GLY A 220 -1.99 14.27 -7.95
C GLY A 220 -1.42 12.90 -7.55
N TYR A 221 -0.57 12.84 -6.52
CA TYR A 221 -0.05 11.58 -5.98
C TYR A 221 -1.17 10.73 -5.36
N ILE A 222 -2.01 11.34 -4.52
CA ILE A 222 -3.13 10.65 -3.87
C ILE A 222 -4.12 10.10 -4.91
N ILE A 223 -4.47 10.91 -5.92
CA ILE A 223 -5.35 10.48 -7.02
C ILE A 223 -4.76 9.29 -7.78
N ALA A 224 -3.47 9.35 -8.09
CA ALA A 224 -2.83 8.33 -8.93
C ALA A 224 -2.55 7.02 -8.18
N PHE A 225 -2.18 7.08 -6.88
CA PHE A 225 -1.63 5.92 -6.19
C PHE A 225 -2.43 5.46 -4.96
N ASP A 226 -3.06 6.35 -4.20
CA ASP A 226 -3.65 5.99 -2.91
C ASP A 226 -5.17 5.83 -2.95
N LEU A 227 -5.91 6.71 -3.63
CA LEU A 227 -7.37 6.53 -3.81
C LEU A 227 -7.72 5.21 -4.51
N PRO A 228 -6.96 4.73 -5.52
CA PRO A 228 -7.20 3.42 -6.10
C PRO A 228 -7.09 2.26 -5.10
N LYS A 229 -6.17 2.33 -4.12
CA LYS A 229 -6.05 1.31 -3.06
C LYS A 229 -7.32 1.25 -2.19
N ILE A 230 -7.83 2.42 -1.78
CA ILE A 230 -9.07 2.51 -1.00
C ILE A 230 -10.28 1.99 -1.83
N ALA A 231 -10.34 2.32 -3.12
CA ALA A 231 -11.36 1.80 -4.03
C ALA A 231 -11.26 0.27 -4.19
N ASN A 232 -10.06 -0.28 -4.26
CA ASN A 232 -9.79 -1.71 -4.32
C ASN A 232 -10.24 -2.42 -3.03
N LEU A 233 -9.98 -1.85 -1.85
CA LEU A 233 -10.52 -2.37 -0.59
C LEU A 233 -12.05 -2.49 -0.65
N LYS A 234 -12.73 -1.45 -1.08
CA LYS A 234 -14.20 -1.43 -1.23
C LYS A 234 -14.70 -2.50 -2.19
N THR A 235 -14.00 -2.68 -3.31
CA THR A 235 -14.42 -3.64 -4.36
C THR A 235 -14.13 -5.08 -3.96
N MET A 236 -12.97 -5.36 -3.38
CA MET A 236 -12.52 -6.72 -3.08
C MET A 236 -13.02 -7.24 -1.75
N TYR A 237 -13.15 -6.36 -0.77
CA TYR A 237 -13.55 -6.70 0.60
C TYR A 237 -14.68 -5.78 1.10
N PRO A 238 -15.85 -5.76 0.43
CA PRO A 238 -16.96 -4.86 0.79
C PRO A 238 -17.42 -5.03 2.24
N ASP A 239 -17.36 -6.24 2.77
CA ASP A 239 -17.74 -6.54 4.16
C ASP A 239 -16.74 -5.96 5.19
N ARG A 240 -15.50 -5.73 4.76
CA ARG A 240 -14.45 -5.11 5.59
C ARG A 240 -14.29 -3.62 5.33
N TYR A 241 -14.96 -3.07 4.32
CA TYR A 241 -14.88 -1.64 3.99
C TYR A 241 -15.85 -0.81 4.81
N ARG A 242 -15.41 0.33 5.31
CA ARG A 242 -16.26 1.42 5.84
C ARG A 242 -16.12 2.67 4.98
N ALA A 243 -17.23 3.38 4.74
CA ALA A 243 -17.22 4.61 3.94
C ALA A 243 -16.55 5.77 4.69
N GLU A 244 -16.81 5.89 6.01
CA GLU A 244 -16.23 6.94 6.85
C GLU A 244 -14.91 6.46 7.46
N PRO A 245 -13.76 7.11 7.16
CA PRO A 245 -12.48 6.72 7.72
C PRO A 245 -12.36 7.04 9.21
N GLN A 246 -11.58 6.24 9.93
CA GLN A 246 -11.19 6.53 11.32
C GLN A 246 -9.97 7.44 11.33
N LEU A 247 -10.20 8.75 11.43
CA LEU A 247 -9.13 9.74 11.41
C LEU A 247 -8.46 9.87 12.80
N VAL A 248 -7.14 10.10 12.80
CA VAL A 248 -6.35 10.33 14.01
C VAL A 248 -6.84 11.57 14.73
N GLY A 249 -7.10 12.67 14.02
CA GLY A 249 -7.56 13.92 14.59
C GLY A 249 -8.94 13.86 15.25
N ARG A 250 -9.85 12.99 14.78
CA ARG A 250 -11.19 12.82 15.38
C ARG A 250 -11.16 12.10 16.72
N GLN A 251 -10.18 11.24 16.96
CA GLN A 251 -10.04 10.54 18.25
C GLN A 251 -9.51 11.48 19.33
N SER A 252 -8.53 12.30 19.00
CA SER A 252 -8.01 13.32 19.93
C SER A 252 -9.12 14.25 20.43
N ALA A 253 -10.09 14.62 19.56
CA ALA A 253 -11.23 15.45 19.92
C ALA A 253 -12.26 14.74 20.82
N ARG A 254 -12.35 13.39 20.78
CA ARG A 254 -13.26 12.61 21.66
C ARG A 254 -12.70 12.41 23.04
N LEU A 255 -11.38 12.38 23.20
CA LEU A 255 -10.70 12.21 24.48
C LEU A 255 -10.62 13.54 25.29
N VAL A 256 -10.87 14.68 24.65
CA VAL A 256 -10.81 16.04 25.27
C VAL A 256 -12.19 16.57 25.65
N LYS A 257 -13.28 15.83 25.45
CA LYS A 257 -14.59 16.24 25.99
C LYS A 257 -14.67 15.89 27.48
N PRO A 258 -14.91 16.92 28.36
CA PRO A 258 -15.07 16.74 29.79
C PRO A 258 -16.31 15.91 30.14
#